data_27b8845d640f4080ff6e6d4e4c55ea0d
#
_entry.id   27b8845d640f4080ff6e6d4e4c55ea0d
#
_cell.length_a   1.000
_cell.length_b   1.000
_cell.length_c   1.000
_cell.angle_alpha   90.00
_cell.angle_beta   90.00
_cell.angle_gamma   90.00
#
_symmetry.space_group_name_H-M   'P 1'
#
loop_
_entity.id
_entity.type
_entity.pdbx_description
1 polymer ?
#
loop_
_entity_poly.entity_id
_entity_poly.type
_entity_poly.pdbx_seq_one_letter_code
_entity_poly.pdbx_strand_id
1 'polypeptide(L)'
;MHTNTMKLRLTGLLAPVAIAMTLSAPVAIGADAIDHYWSAAEPKTAWVNPYGECWKSEEGPTDLTPCVKPIVVPAEVTLHLNFEFDKYHVPSNVVNKEEVAKIDDYIAQVNATPEQEYVTVVGHTDAKGSEAYNYDLGMRRAEAVREYIIAQGYPASQVGPAVSRGKLDMLPGVDPYSVEQRRVVLTKTDM
;
A
#
# COMPACT_ATOMS: atom_id res chain seq x y z
N MET A 1 24.51 87.36 -24.96
CA MET A 1 24.38 86.33 -23.90
C MET A 1 23.55 85.18 -24.46
N HIS A 2 24.21 84.19 -25.02
CA HIS A 2 23.58 83.05 -25.58
C HIS A 2 23.98 81.85 -24.75
N THR A 3 23.04 81.26 -24.03
CA THR A 3 23.22 80.02 -23.29
C THR A 3 22.82 78.87 -24.18
N ASN A 4 23.80 78.04 -24.55
CA ASN A 4 23.66 76.91 -25.41
C ASN A 4 23.35 75.66 -24.51
N THR A 5 22.13 75.20 -24.58
CA THR A 5 21.70 73.96 -23.80
C THR A 5 21.94 72.70 -24.64
N MET A 6 22.93 71.99 -24.29
CA MET A 6 23.32 70.71 -24.90
C MET A 6 22.35 69.58 -24.46
N LYS A 7 21.51 69.10 -25.34
CA LYS A 7 20.62 67.97 -25.10
C LYS A 7 21.39 66.67 -25.31
N LEU A 8 21.71 65.99 -24.20
CA LEU A 8 22.28 64.70 -24.21
C LEU A 8 21.17 63.66 -24.50
N ARG A 9 21.22 63.03 -25.65
CA ARG A 9 20.33 61.90 -25.99
C ARG A 9 20.95 60.65 -25.46
N LEU A 10 20.34 60.07 -24.41
CA LEU A 10 20.67 58.74 -23.87
C LEU A 10 19.85 57.71 -24.63
N THR A 11 20.46 57.03 -25.59
CA THR A 11 19.86 55.84 -26.24
C THR A 11 20.12 54.63 -25.37
N GLY A 12 19.18 54.30 -24.50
CA GLY A 12 19.20 53.06 -23.75
C GLY A 12 18.75 51.88 -24.63
N LEU A 13 19.68 51.00 -24.97
CA LEU A 13 19.35 49.67 -25.49
C LEU A 13 18.77 48.84 -24.33
N LEU A 14 17.47 48.62 -24.37
CA LEU A 14 16.84 47.61 -23.54
C LEU A 14 17.01 46.25 -24.24
N ALA A 15 17.93 45.46 -23.76
CA ALA A 15 18.00 44.05 -24.15
C ALA A 15 16.84 43.31 -23.46
N PRO A 16 16.08 42.48 -24.16
CA PRO A 16 15.08 41.66 -23.51
C PRO A 16 15.78 40.56 -22.69
N VAL A 17 15.59 40.60 -21.35
CA VAL A 17 15.93 39.48 -20.50
C VAL A 17 14.92 38.38 -20.76
N ALA A 18 15.31 37.34 -21.50
CA ALA A 18 14.54 36.14 -21.65
C ALA A 18 14.61 35.36 -20.32
N ILE A 19 13.54 35.49 -19.53
CA ILE A 19 13.34 34.63 -18.37
C ILE A 19 12.99 33.25 -18.93
N ALA A 20 13.98 32.36 -18.97
CA ALA A 20 13.74 30.92 -19.20
C ALA A 20 12.97 30.38 -18.00
N MET A 21 11.65 30.31 -18.11
CA MET A 21 10.86 29.50 -17.19
C MET A 21 11.18 28.04 -17.49
N THR A 22 12.02 27.43 -16.67
CA THR A 22 12.14 25.99 -16.61
C THR A 22 10.83 25.45 -16.02
N LEU A 23 9.92 25.00 -16.89
CA LEU A 23 8.82 24.14 -16.47
C LEU A 23 9.46 22.84 -15.98
N SER A 24 9.68 22.75 -14.68
CA SER A 24 9.86 21.44 -14.05
C SER A 24 8.49 20.74 -14.15
N ALA A 25 8.37 19.83 -15.12
CA ALA A 25 7.24 18.91 -15.14
C ALA A 25 7.23 18.18 -13.78
N PRO A 26 6.09 18.11 -13.08
CA PRO A 26 5.99 17.27 -11.92
C PRO A 26 6.29 15.84 -12.38
N VAL A 27 7.29 15.20 -11.74
CA VAL A 27 7.47 13.77 -11.86
C VAL A 27 6.19 13.17 -11.26
N ALA A 28 5.32 12.69 -12.12
CA ALA A 28 4.19 11.88 -11.70
C ALA A 28 4.77 10.62 -11.06
N ILE A 29 4.82 10.61 -9.73
CA ILE A 29 4.99 9.39 -8.95
C ILE A 29 3.75 8.58 -9.30
N GLY A 30 3.96 7.45 -9.99
CA GLY A 30 2.91 6.68 -10.63
C GLY A 30 1.79 6.30 -9.67
N ALA A 31 0.73 7.08 -9.68
CA ALA A 31 -0.59 6.50 -9.58
C ALA A 31 -0.78 5.75 -10.91
N ASP A 32 -1.00 4.46 -10.86
CA ASP A 32 -1.37 3.69 -12.05
C ASP A 32 -2.51 4.44 -12.72
N ALA A 33 -2.26 4.92 -13.95
CA ALA A 33 -3.26 5.69 -14.67
C ALA A 33 -4.50 4.79 -14.80
N ILE A 34 -5.64 5.26 -14.30
CA ILE A 34 -6.89 4.51 -14.43
C ILE A 34 -7.22 4.46 -15.92
N ASP A 35 -7.17 3.26 -16.49
CA ASP A 35 -7.51 3.04 -17.88
C ASP A 35 -9.05 3.08 -18.06
N HIS A 36 -9.52 3.94 -18.94
CA HIS A 36 -10.89 3.97 -19.39
C HIS A 36 -11.05 3.15 -20.68
N TYR A 37 -12.22 2.56 -20.90
CA TYR A 37 -12.44 1.66 -22.04
C TYR A 37 -13.68 2.00 -22.86
N TRP A 38 -13.61 1.78 -24.17
CA TRP A 38 -14.78 1.75 -25.01
C TRP A 38 -15.60 0.49 -24.71
N SER A 39 -16.91 0.64 -24.60
CA SER A 39 -17.80 -0.46 -24.22
C SER A 39 -19.06 -0.51 -25.07
N ALA A 40 -19.64 -1.72 -25.15
CA ALA A 40 -21.00 -1.89 -25.60
C ALA A 40 -21.97 -1.42 -24.50
N ALA A 41 -23.12 -0.88 -24.91
CA ALA A 41 -24.16 -0.44 -23.98
C ALA A 41 -24.76 -1.62 -23.18
N GLU A 42 -24.97 -2.76 -23.88
CA GLU A 42 -25.41 -4.02 -23.29
C GLU A 42 -24.90 -5.21 -24.16
N PRO A 43 -24.30 -6.26 -23.54
CA PRO A 43 -23.86 -6.31 -22.17
C PRO A 43 -22.71 -5.30 -21.91
N LYS A 44 -22.55 -4.84 -20.67
CA LYS A 44 -21.49 -3.91 -20.27
C LYS A 44 -20.12 -4.59 -20.35
N THR A 45 -19.59 -4.70 -21.56
CA THR A 45 -18.29 -5.32 -21.82
C THR A 45 -17.40 -4.36 -22.58
N ALA A 46 -16.10 -4.36 -22.25
CA ALA A 46 -15.14 -3.58 -23.00
C ALA A 46 -14.96 -4.13 -24.42
N TRP A 47 -14.69 -3.24 -25.36
CA TRP A 47 -14.34 -3.65 -26.71
C TRP A 47 -12.89 -4.13 -26.74
N VAL A 48 -12.69 -5.29 -27.35
CA VAL A 48 -11.38 -5.88 -27.58
C VAL A 48 -11.15 -6.08 -29.07
N ASN A 49 -9.91 -5.93 -29.50
CA ASN A 49 -9.51 -6.25 -30.86
C ASN A 49 -9.36 -7.79 -31.04
N PRO A 50 -9.17 -8.31 -32.26
CA PRO A 50 -8.99 -9.74 -32.49
C PRO A 50 -7.78 -10.37 -31.82
N TYR A 51 -6.84 -9.55 -31.30
CA TYR A 51 -5.66 -9.98 -30.58
C TYR A 51 -5.86 -9.98 -29.05
N GLY A 52 -7.06 -9.61 -28.56
CA GLY A 52 -7.38 -9.55 -27.13
C GLY A 52 -6.96 -8.26 -26.42
N GLU A 53 -6.56 -7.23 -27.18
CA GLU A 53 -6.18 -5.95 -26.58
C GLU A 53 -7.41 -5.05 -26.42
N CYS A 54 -7.47 -4.36 -25.29
CA CYS A 54 -8.58 -3.49 -24.92
C CYS A 54 -8.49 -2.13 -25.59
N TRP A 55 -9.61 -1.66 -26.12
CA TRP A 55 -9.69 -0.32 -26.69
C TRP A 55 -9.85 0.70 -25.56
N LYS A 56 -8.82 1.51 -25.36
CA LYS A 56 -8.79 2.58 -24.34
C LYS A 56 -9.47 3.83 -24.87
N SER A 57 -10.09 4.60 -23.95
CA SER A 57 -10.71 5.89 -24.21
C SER A 57 -10.17 6.93 -23.22
N GLU A 58 -10.38 8.21 -23.48
CA GLU A 58 -10.03 9.28 -22.54
C GLU A 58 -11.06 9.38 -21.40
N GLU A 59 -12.28 8.99 -21.68
CA GLU A 59 -13.41 8.97 -20.74
C GLU A 59 -14.19 7.68 -20.93
N GLY A 60 -14.75 7.15 -19.85
CA GLY A 60 -15.58 5.93 -19.91
C GLY A 60 -15.47 5.09 -18.64
N PRO A 61 -16.12 3.93 -18.64
CA PRO A 61 -16.02 3.01 -17.51
C PRO A 61 -14.62 2.41 -17.39
N THR A 62 -14.22 2.11 -16.17
CA THR A 62 -12.88 1.62 -15.81
C THR A 62 -12.90 0.15 -15.37
N ASP A 63 -14.08 -0.41 -15.14
CA ASP A 63 -14.33 -1.71 -14.50
C ASP A 63 -14.96 -2.75 -15.45
N LEU A 64 -14.65 -2.66 -16.74
CA LEU A 64 -15.27 -3.53 -17.75
C LEU A 64 -14.45 -4.81 -18.02
N THR A 65 -15.08 -5.95 -17.91
CA THR A 65 -14.51 -7.21 -18.39
C THR A 65 -14.44 -7.24 -19.93
N PRO A 66 -13.44 -7.88 -20.55
CA PRO A 66 -12.30 -8.58 -19.94
C PRO A 66 -11.07 -7.70 -19.66
N CYS A 67 -11.21 -6.38 -19.75
CA CYS A 67 -10.09 -5.43 -19.72
C CYS A 67 -9.61 -5.05 -18.33
N VAL A 68 -10.41 -5.28 -17.32
CA VAL A 68 -9.99 -5.10 -15.92
C VAL A 68 -9.03 -6.22 -15.56
N LYS A 69 -7.83 -5.84 -15.15
CA LYS A 69 -6.93 -6.82 -14.56
C LYS A 69 -7.52 -7.28 -13.22
N PRO A 70 -7.70 -8.58 -13.00
CA PRO A 70 -8.15 -9.04 -11.70
C PRO A 70 -7.17 -8.60 -10.63
N ILE A 71 -7.67 -7.96 -9.59
CA ILE A 71 -6.87 -7.65 -8.41
C ILE A 71 -6.64 -9.00 -7.72
N VAL A 72 -5.39 -9.45 -7.74
CA VAL A 72 -5.01 -10.69 -7.08
C VAL A 72 -4.53 -10.34 -5.68
N VAL A 73 -5.39 -10.56 -4.69
CA VAL A 73 -5.00 -10.42 -3.29
C VAL A 73 -4.12 -11.60 -2.91
N PRO A 74 -2.95 -11.37 -2.29
CA PRO A 74 -2.10 -12.47 -1.85
C PRO A 74 -2.83 -13.42 -0.91
N ALA A 75 -2.63 -14.73 -1.09
CA ALA A 75 -3.23 -15.73 -0.21
C ALA A 75 -2.68 -15.66 1.22
N GLU A 76 -1.45 -15.23 1.35
CA GLU A 76 -0.77 -15.06 2.64
C GLU A 76 0.11 -13.82 2.63
N VAL A 77 0.08 -13.06 3.71
CA VAL A 77 0.99 -11.95 3.96
C VAL A 77 1.75 -12.23 5.26
N THR A 78 3.05 -12.42 5.16
CA THR A 78 3.91 -12.59 6.33
C THR A 78 4.47 -11.24 6.77
N LEU A 79 4.19 -10.86 8.00
CA LEU A 79 4.66 -9.62 8.60
C LEU A 79 5.74 -9.89 9.62
N HIS A 80 6.86 -9.23 9.49
CA HIS A 80 7.97 -9.27 10.44
C HIS A 80 7.96 -8.04 11.34
N LEU A 81 6.94 -7.90 12.19
CA LEU A 81 6.80 -6.74 13.06
C LEU A 81 7.81 -6.77 14.20
N ASN A 82 8.77 -5.85 14.15
CA ASN A 82 9.71 -5.62 15.24
C ASN A 82 9.09 -4.64 16.24
N PHE A 83 8.73 -5.15 17.41
CA PHE A 83 8.20 -4.34 18.49
C PHE A 83 9.30 -3.86 19.43
N GLU A 84 9.09 -2.70 20.05
CA GLU A 84 9.83 -2.31 21.24
C GLU A 84 9.72 -3.40 22.31
N PHE A 85 10.68 -3.43 23.22
CA PHE A 85 10.70 -4.45 24.27
C PHE A 85 9.40 -4.45 25.07
N ASP A 86 8.79 -5.61 25.21
CA ASP A 86 7.52 -5.83 25.93
C ASP A 86 6.34 -4.97 25.44
N LYS A 87 6.36 -4.57 24.15
CA LYS A 87 5.30 -3.78 23.51
C LYS A 87 4.61 -4.58 22.40
N TYR A 88 3.35 -4.19 22.13
CA TYR A 88 2.50 -4.88 21.15
C TYR A 88 1.53 -3.98 20.37
N HIS A 89 1.44 -2.68 20.68
CA HIS A 89 0.51 -1.79 19.97
C HIS A 89 0.97 -1.45 18.55
N VAL A 90 0.08 -1.56 17.57
CA VAL A 90 0.27 -1.18 16.17
C VAL A 90 -0.50 0.13 15.92
N PRO A 91 0.07 1.12 15.21
CA PRO A 91 1.43 1.18 14.68
C PRO A 91 2.47 1.78 15.65
N SER A 92 2.06 2.21 16.85
CA SER A 92 2.87 3.07 17.72
C SER A 92 4.17 2.43 18.21
N ASN A 93 4.11 1.15 18.58
CA ASN A 93 5.28 0.41 19.13
C ASN A 93 6.00 -0.46 18.10
N VAL A 94 5.65 -0.35 16.81
CA VAL A 94 6.36 -1.02 15.73
C VAL A 94 7.53 -0.15 15.29
N VAL A 95 8.73 -0.72 15.29
CA VAL A 95 9.97 -0.03 14.92
C VAL A 95 10.11 0.08 13.39
N ASN A 96 9.83 -1.01 12.70
CA ASN A 96 9.87 -1.10 11.23
C ASN A 96 8.52 -0.70 10.61
N LYS A 97 8.34 0.60 10.37
CA LYS A 97 7.09 1.16 9.85
C LYS A 97 6.72 0.67 8.45
N GLU A 98 7.71 0.25 7.67
CA GLU A 98 7.53 -0.37 6.36
C GLU A 98 6.69 -1.66 6.41
N GLU A 99 6.76 -2.39 7.51
CA GLU A 99 5.92 -3.58 7.70
C GLU A 99 4.46 -3.23 8.00
N VAL A 100 4.22 -2.07 8.61
CA VAL A 100 2.86 -1.56 8.82
C VAL A 100 2.23 -1.18 7.49
N ALA A 101 2.98 -0.55 6.59
CA ALA A 101 2.49 -0.19 5.26
C ALA A 101 2.03 -1.41 4.46
N LYS A 102 2.64 -2.58 4.64
CA LYS A 102 2.18 -3.84 4.00
C LYS A 102 0.78 -4.26 4.47
N ILE A 103 0.42 -3.96 5.71
CA ILE A 103 -0.95 -4.20 6.20
C ILE A 103 -1.93 -3.27 5.46
N ASP A 104 -1.57 -2.00 5.36
CA ASP A 104 -2.42 -1.00 4.72
C ASP A 104 -2.61 -1.32 3.22
N ASP A 105 -1.54 -1.72 2.52
CA ASP A 105 -1.59 -2.17 1.13
C ASP A 105 -2.45 -3.43 0.97
N TYR A 106 -2.35 -4.39 1.88
CA TYR A 106 -3.17 -5.60 1.87
C TYR A 106 -4.65 -5.26 2.06
N ILE A 107 -4.99 -4.40 3.03
CA ILE A 107 -6.36 -3.94 3.27
C ILE A 107 -6.92 -3.22 2.04
N ALA A 108 -6.13 -2.35 1.40
CA ALA A 108 -6.54 -1.65 0.20
C ALA A 108 -6.85 -2.62 -0.96
N GLN A 109 -6.04 -3.66 -1.15
CA GLN A 109 -6.27 -4.69 -2.16
C GLN A 109 -7.54 -5.48 -1.89
N VAL A 110 -7.77 -5.92 -0.64
CA VAL A 110 -8.98 -6.67 -0.25
C VAL A 110 -10.23 -5.82 -0.41
N ASN A 111 -10.21 -4.56 0.01
CA ASN A 111 -11.36 -3.65 -0.14
C ASN A 111 -11.67 -3.31 -1.61
N ALA A 112 -10.73 -3.51 -2.51
CA ALA A 112 -10.93 -3.29 -3.94
C ALA A 112 -11.49 -4.53 -4.66
N THR A 113 -11.56 -5.69 -4.00
CA THR A 113 -12.18 -6.89 -4.56
C THR A 113 -13.67 -6.95 -4.20
N PRO A 114 -14.55 -7.43 -5.08
CA PRO A 114 -15.96 -7.64 -4.77
C PRO A 114 -16.20 -8.87 -3.88
N GLU A 115 -15.19 -9.71 -3.69
CA GLU A 115 -15.28 -10.95 -2.94
C GLU A 115 -15.12 -10.70 -1.44
N GLN A 116 -15.89 -11.46 -0.65
CA GLN A 116 -15.78 -11.41 0.80
C GLN A 116 -14.67 -12.37 1.24
N GLU A 117 -13.56 -11.81 1.64
CA GLU A 117 -12.39 -12.57 2.07
C GLU A 117 -12.33 -12.65 3.59
N TYR A 118 -12.11 -13.85 4.11
CA TYR A 118 -11.93 -14.06 5.53
C TYR A 118 -10.44 -14.10 5.87
N VAL A 119 -10.03 -13.31 6.86
CA VAL A 119 -8.63 -13.20 7.27
C VAL A 119 -8.44 -13.76 8.66
N THR A 120 -7.43 -14.62 8.83
CA THR A 120 -6.95 -15.09 10.12
C THR A 120 -5.61 -14.43 10.47
N VAL A 121 -5.38 -14.17 11.75
CA VAL A 121 -4.17 -13.52 12.24
C VAL A 121 -3.48 -14.41 13.24
N VAL A 122 -2.25 -14.84 12.95
CA VAL A 122 -1.47 -15.77 13.77
C VAL A 122 -0.16 -15.13 14.22
N GLY A 123 0.05 -15.08 15.54
CA GLY A 123 1.25 -14.52 16.14
C GLY A 123 2.28 -15.57 16.53
N HIS A 124 3.54 -15.27 16.21
CA HIS A 124 4.71 -16.09 16.51
C HIS A 124 5.75 -15.30 17.30
N THR A 125 6.60 -16.00 18.03
CA THR A 125 7.70 -15.42 18.80
C THR A 125 9.00 -16.19 18.53
N ASP A 126 10.12 -15.62 18.95
CA ASP A 126 11.39 -16.34 19.02
C ASP A 126 11.42 -17.35 20.19
N ALA A 127 12.49 -18.13 20.30
CA ALA A 127 12.64 -19.16 21.31
C ALA A 127 12.90 -18.63 22.73
N LYS A 128 13.14 -17.33 22.90
CA LYS A 128 13.52 -16.74 24.17
C LYS A 128 12.34 -16.69 25.15
N GLY A 129 12.52 -17.22 26.36
CA GLY A 129 11.50 -17.20 27.40
C GLY A 129 10.74 -18.53 27.53
N SER A 130 9.78 -18.57 28.47
CA SER A 130 8.92 -19.74 28.67
C SER A 130 7.89 -19.87 27.54
N GLU A 131 7.32 -21.05 27.39
CA GLU A 131 6.27 -21.30 26.40
C GLU A 131 5.01 -20.48 26.71
N ALA A 132 4.58 -20.46 27.96
CA ALA A 132 3.41 -19.69 28.37
C ALA A 132 3.59 -18.18 28.08
N TYR A 133 4.74 -17.62 28.42
CA TYR A 133 5.05 -16.22 28.12
C TYR A 133 4.99 -15.92 26.62
N ASN A 134 5.60 -16.80 25.81
CA ASN A 134 5.61 -16.63 24.36
C ASN A 134 4.24 -16.80 23.73
N TYR A 135 3.41 -17.68 24.26
CA TYR A 135 2.04 -17.82 23.83
C TYR A 135 1.25 -16.52 24.07
N ASP A 136 1.32 -15.98 25.29
CA ASP A 136 0.64 -14.72 25.64
C ASP A 136 1.17 -13.52 24.82
N LEU A 137 2.48 -13.45 24.60
CA LEU A 137 3.09 -12.39 23.80
C LEU A 137 2.66 -12.48 22.32
N GLY A 138 2.65 -13.69 21.76
CA GLY A 138 2.17 -13.91 20.40
C GLY A 138 0.70 -13.56 20.26
N MET A 139 -0.13 -13.88 21.25
CA MET A 139 -1.55 -13.53 21.28
C MET A 139 -1.76 -12.02 21.27
N ARG A 140 -1.11 -11.28 22.17
CA ARG A 140 -1.21 -9.81 22.24
C ARG A 140 -0.82 -9.13 20.93
N ARG A 141 0.22 -9.64 20.24
CA ARG A 141 0.65 -9.12 18.94
C ARG A 141 -0.37 -9.40 17.84
N ALA A 142 -0.91 -10.61 17.82
CA ALA A 142 -1.96 -10.98 16.87
C ALA A 142 -3.24 -10.16 17.09
N GLU A 143 -3.65 -9.96 18.34
CA GLU A 143 -4.79 -9.10 18.70
C GLU A 143 -4.56 -7.64 18.27
N ALA A 144 -3.37 -7.09 18.51
CA ALA A 144 -3.06 -5.72 18.12
C ALA A 144 -3.09 -5.53 16.59
N VAL A 145 -2.62 -6.50 15.81
CA VAL A 145 -2.74 -6.48 14.34
C VAL A 145 -4.20 -6.62 13.92
N ARG A 146 -4.96 -7.50 14.54
CA ARG A 146 -6.39 -7.67 14.28
C ARG A 146 -7.17 -6.37 14.52
N GLU A 147 -6.95 -5.72 15.66
CA GLU A 147 -7.58 -4.45 16.01
C GLU A 147 -7.19 -3.35 15.01
N TYR A 148 -5.93 -3.31 14.59
CA TYR A 148 -5.45 -2.36 13.61
C TYR A 148 -6.15 -2.53 12.26
N ILE A 149 -6.24 -3.76 11.73
CA ILE A 149 -6.92 -4.07 10.46
C ILE A 149 -8.38 -3.59 10.49
N ILE A 150 -9.10 -3.86 11.57
CA ILE A 150 -10.49 -3.44 11.73
C ILE A 150 -10.60 -1.91 11.81
N ALA A 151 -9.67 -1.25 12.50
CA ALA A 151 -9.63 0.20 12.60
C ALA A 151 -9.34 0.88 11.24
N GLN A 152 -8.61 0.21 10.33
CA GLN A 152 -8.37 0.68 8.96
C GLN A 152 -9.56 0.42 8.01
N GLY A 153 -10.66 -0.14 8.51
CA GLY A 153 -11.90 -0.29 7.73
C GLY A 153 -12.14 -1.70 7.18
N TYR A 154 -11.33 -2.70 7.57
CA TYR A 154 -11.65 -4.08 7.24
C TYR A 154 -12.87 -4.56 8.03
N PRO A 155 -13.86 -5.23 7.42
CA PRO A 155 -15.07 -5.65 8.14
C PRO A 155 -14.76 -6.63 9.28
N ALA A 156 -15.13 -6.28 10.50
CA ALA A 156 -14.83 -7.10 11.68
C ALA A 156 -15.39 -8.53 11.61
N SER A 157 -16.49 -8.74 10.85
CA SER A 157 -17.08 -10.06 10.62
C SER A 157 -16.23 -10.95 9.72
N GLN A 158 -15.30 -10.38 8.96
CA GLN A 158 -14.41 -11.08 8.05
C GLN A 158 -13.02 -11.29 8.66
N VAL A 159 -12.76 -10.78 9.86
CA VAL A 159 -11.51 -11.03 10.58
C VAL A 159 -11.76 -12.03 11.69
N GLY A 160 -11.11 -13.18 11.56
CA GLY A 160 -11.18 -14.26 12.57
C GLY A 160 -10.59 -13.85 13.92
N PRO A 161 -10.77 -14.67 14.94
CA PRO A 161 -10.10 -14.47 16.21
C PRO A 161 -8.58 -14.54 16.04
N ALA A 162 -7.87 -13.73 16.82
CA ALA A 162 -6.42 -13.83 16.90
C ALA A 162 -6.00 -15.21 17.44
N VAL A 163 -4.94 -15.74 16.89
CA VAL A 163 -4.37 -17.03 17.30
C VAL A 163 -2.89 -16.84 17.62
N SER A 164 -2.39 -17.53 18.64
CA SER A 164 -0.96 -17.58 18.93
C SER A 164 -0.41 -18.99 18.74
N ARG A 165 0.74 -19.08 18.10
CA ARG A 165 1.61 -20.26 18.07
C ARG A 165 2.80 -20.09 19.01
N GLY A 166 3.01 -18.86 19.54
CA GLY A 166 4.15 -18.56 20.39
C GLY A 166 5.46 -19.00 19.71
N LYS A 167 6.26 -19.77 20.43
CA LYS A 167 7.52 -20.34 19.92
C LYS A 167 7.40 -21.79 19.38
N LEU A 168 6.18 -22.32 19.26
CA LEU A 168 5.96 -23.72 18.85
C LEU A 168 6.06 -23.93 17.34
N ASP A 169 5.93 -22.86 16.57
CA ASP A 169 5.93 -22.92 15.11
C ASP A 169 7.03 -22.00 14.56
N MET A 170 8.24 -22.52 14.49
CA MET A 170 9.44 -21.82 14.05
C MET A 170 9.64 -21.97 12.54
N LEU A 171 10.21 -20.94 11.91
CA LEU A 171 10.63 -21.02 10.51
C LEU A 171 11.79 -22.03 10.39
N PRO A 172 11.68 -23.02 9.50
CA PRO A 172 12.73 -24.01 9.30
C PRO A 172 13.99 -23.35 8.69
N GLY A 173 15.15 -23.74 9.20
CA GLY A 173 16.43 -23.23 8.69
C GLY A 173 16.81 -21.81 9.16
N VAL A 174 15.97 -21.17 9.97
CA VAL A 174 16.22 -19.85 10.58
C VAL A 174 16.61 -20.03 12.05
N ASP A 175 17.59 -19.24 12.52
CA ASP A 175 17.99 -19.25 13.91
C ASP A 175 16.77 -19.06 14.82
N PRO A 176 16.55 -19.96 15.83
CA PRO A 176 15.41 -19.84 16.74
C PRO A 176 15.32 -18.51 17.52
N TYR A 177 16.40 -17.79 17.63
CA TYR A 177 16.47 -16.48 18.31
C TYR A 177 16.46 -15.29 17.34
N SER A 178 16.37 -15.57 16.02
CA SER A 178 16.32 -14.53 15.00
C SER A 178 15.09 -13.64 15.14
N VAL A 179 15.25 -12.40 14.68
CA VAL A 179 14.14 -11.44 14.54
C VAL A 179 13.06 -11.96 13.59
N GLU A 180 13.41 -12.78 12.61
CA GLU A 180 12.49 -13.37 11.63
C GLU A 180 11.46 -14.31 12.26
N GLN A 181 11.78 -14.90 13.41
CA GLN A 181 10.83 -15.71 14.17
C GLN A 181 9.73 -14.86 14.84
N ARG A 182 10.01 -13.57 15.11
CA ARG A 182 9.04 -12.63 15.71
C ARG A 182 8.15 -12.05 14.64
N ARG A 183 7.15 -12.79 14.20
CA ARG A 183 6.28 -12.43 13.08
C ARG A 183 4.81 -12.54 13.43
N VAL A 184 4.00 -11.82 12.68
CA VAL A 184 2.56 -12.03 12.60
C VAL A 184 2.23 -12.42 11.16
N VAL A 185 1.47 -13.49 10.98
CA VAL A 185 1.04 -14.00 9.68
C VAL A 185 -0.44 -13.71 9.51
N LEU A 186 -0.78 -13.04 8.42
CA LEU A 186 -2.15 -12.90 7.95
C LEU A 186 -2.38 -13.92 6.85
N THR A 187 -3.40 -14.74 7.01
CA THR A 187 -3.77 -15.73 6.00
C THR A 187 -5.20 -15.46 5.54
N LYS A 188 -5.36 -15.27 4.25
CA LYS A 188 -6.64 -15.19 3.59
C LYS A 188 -7.22 -16.61 3.43
N THR A 189 -8.53 -16.73 3.65
CA THR A 189 -9.28 -17.95 3.37
C THR A 189 -10.50 -17.57 2.55
N ASP A 190 -10.69 -18.16 1.40
CA ASP A 190 -11.91 -18.00 0.61
C ASP A 190 -13.06 -18.69 1.36
N MET A 191 -14.21 -18.01 1.46
CA MET A 191 -15.42 -18.58 2.05
C MET A 191 -16.27 -19.28 1.00
#